data_a53c915a79cd4941dc5a2fe17f6edc60
#
_entry.id   a53c915a79cd4941dc5a2fe17f6edc60
#
_cell.length_a   1.000
_cell.length_b   1.000
_cell.length_c   1.000
_cell.angle_alpha   90.00
_cell.angle_beta   90.00
_cell.angle_gamma   90.00
#
_symmetry.space_group_name_H-M   'P 1'
#
loop_
_entity.id
_entity.type
_entity.pdbx_description
1 polymer ?
#
loop_
_entity_poly.entity_id
_entity_poly.type
_entity_poly.pdbx_seq_one_letter_code
_entity_poly.pdbx_strand_id
1 'polypeptide(L)'
;MFAEVMRNDVYRAYRIRLEVFLPIPTDASDLDIHALIEAGFSPGSFKTLCDLGLFNPDACNHIISLKTLKTRLTHDQRLSVAESDRLFRLAHITAMAEAVFGDTHKARRWLSKSKARFSGENPIALLSTSPGTRLVEEMLIQVAEGVAF
;
A
#
# COMPACT_ATOMS: atom_id res chain seq x y z
N MET A 1 7.39 9.11 10.38
CA MET A 1 6.36 8.27 9.77
C MET A 1 5.13 8.24 10.66
N PHE A 2 3.95 8.11 10.11
CA PHE A 2 2.68 8.10 10.89
C PHE A 2 2.67 7.06 12.02
N ALA A 3 3.54 6.08 11.95
CA ALA A 3 3.68 5.00 12.92
C ALA A 3 3.76 5.46 14.38
N GLU A 4 4.36 6.63 14.61
CA GLU A 4 4.51 7.19 15.95
C GLU A 4 3.20 7.71 16.52
N VAL A 5 2.19 7.89 15.66
CA VAL A 5 0.87 8.42 16.02
C VAL A 5 -0.12 7.30 16.31
N MET A 6 0.16 6.07 15.86
CA MET A 6 -0.71 4.92 16.04
C MET A 6 -0.47 4.22 17.37
N ARG A 7 -1.55 3.63 17.92
CA ARG A 7 -1.44 2.77 19.10
C ARG A 7 -0.52 1.58 18.79
N ASN A 8 0.22 1.13 19.79
CA ASN A 8 1.23 0.07 19.62
C ASN A 8 0.65 -1.21 19.02
N ASP A 9 -0.56 -1.61 19.40
CA ASP A 9 -1.22 -2.81 18.88
C ASP A 9 -1.59 -2.67 17.41
N VAL A 10 -2.10 -1.50 17.00
CA VAL A 10 -2.44 -1.21 15.61
C VAL A 10 -1.18 -1.11 14.77
N TYR A 11 -0.16 -0.45 15.27
CA TYR A 11 1.12 -0.33 14.57
C TYR A 11 1.77 -1.71 14.34
N ARG A 12 1.73 -2.57 15.34
CA ARG A 12 2.26 -3.94 15.21
C ARG A 12 1.49 -4.71 14.16
N ALA A 13 0.16 -4.62 14.16
CA ALA A 13 -0.69 -5.26 13.15
C ALA A 13 -0.35 -4.75 11.76
N TYR A 14 -0.15 -3.44 11.61
CA TYR A 14 0.27 -2.83 10.35
C TYR A 14 1.59 -3.41 9.85
N ARG A 15 2.62 -3.49 10.70
CA ARG A 15 3.93 -4.00 10.30
C ARG A 15 3.86 -5.48 9.88
N ILE A 16 3.07 -6.29 10.57
CA ILE A 16 2.84 -7.70 10.22
C ILE A 16 2.17 -7.79 8.86
N ARG A 17 1.15 -6.98 8.60
CA ARG A 17 0.45 -6.96 7.31
C ARG A 17 1.37 -6.51 6.17
N LEU A 18 2.18 -5.48 6.41
CA LEU A 18 3.12 -5.00 5.41
C LEU A 18 4.11 -6.09 4.99
N GLU A 19 4.60 -6.89 5.94
CA GLU A 19 5.50 -8.01 5.65
C GLU A 19 4.83 -9.11 4.84
N VAL A 20 3.51 -9.28 4.97
CA VAL A 20 2.74 -10.20 4.12
C VAL A 20 2.78 -9.76 2.65
N PHE A 21 2.70 -8.46 2.40
CA PHE A 21 2.66 -7.92 1.02
C PHE A 21 4.03 -7.77 0.39
N LEU A 22 5.02 -7.35 1.15
CA LEU A 22 6.37 -7.04 0.64
C LEU A 22 7.43 -7.59 1.60
N PRO A 23 8.64 -7.90 1.09
CA PRO A 23 9.72 -8.42 1.94
C PRO A 23 10.34 -7.31 2.81
N ILE A 24 9.53 -6.71 3.65
CA ILE A 24 9.92 -5.64 4.58
C ILE A 24 9.84 -6.20 5.99
N PRO A 25 10.99 -6.47 6.65
CA PRO A 25 10.98 -6.98 8.02
C PRO A 25 10.20 -6.06 8.96
N THR A 26 9.55 -6.65 9.97
CA THR A 26 8.72 -5.89 10.90
C THR A 26 9.50 -4.84 11.70
N ASP A 27 10.82 -5.01 11.82
CA ASP A 27 11.72 -4.08 12.51
C ASP A 27 12.49 -3.15 11.57
N ALA A 28 12.22 -3.20 10.25
CA ALA A 28 12.89 -2.36 9.28
C ALA A 28 12.65 -0.87 9.57
N SER A 29 13.72 -0.09 9.51
CA SER A 29 13.64 1.38 9.61
C SER A 29 13.17 1.99 8.30
N ASP A 30 12.86 3.28 8.31
CA ASP A 30 12.53 4.01 7.09
C ASP A 30 13.69 3.99 6.10
N LEU A 31 14.93 4.03 6.58
CA LEU A 31 16.11 3.92 5.72
C LEU A 31 16.21 2.53 5.09
N ASP A 32 15.90 1.49 5.83
CA ASP A 32 15.88 0.12 5.29
C ASP A 32 14.81 -0.02 4.21
N ILE A 33 13.63 0.54 4.43
CA ILE A 33 12.54 0.53 3.45
C ILE A 33 12.95 1.30 2.19
N HIS A 34 13.57 2.46 2.36
CA HIS A 34 14.11 3.24 1.24
C HIS A 34 15.08 2.39 0.40
N ALA A 35 15.99 1.70 1.06
CA ALA A 35 16.96 0.84 0.37
C ALA A 35 16.29 -0.29 -0.40
N LEU A 36 15.23 -0.89 0.14
CA LEU A 36 14.46 -1.94 -0.54
C LEU A 36 13.75 -1.41 -1.78
N ILE A 37 13.20 -0.20 -1.72
CA ILE A 37 12.57 0.45 -2.87
C ILE A 37 13.62 0.76 -3.94
N GLU A 38 14.77 1.29 -3.55
CA GLU A 38 15.88 1.59 -4.47
C GLU A 38 16.38 0.31 -5.18
N ALA A 39 16.43 -0.80 -4.47
CA ALA A 39 16.84 -2.08 -5.05
C ALA A 39 15.79 -2.65 -6.02
N GLY A 40 14.53 -2.28 -5.85
CA GLY A 40 13.42 -2.77 -6.66
C GLY A 40 12.82 -4.06 -6.12
N PHE A 41 11.49 -4.15 -6.14
CA PHE A 41 10.78 -5.35 -5.73
C PHE A 41 10.70 -6.37 -6.88
N SER A 42 10.44 -7.62 -6.54
CA SER A 42 10.29 -8.71 -7.51
C SER A 42 8.98 -8.56 -8.31
N PRO A 43 9.03 -8.58 -9.65
CA PRO A 43 7.81 -8.58 -10.46
C PRO A 43 6.97 -9.84 -10.26
N GLY A 44 7.60 -10.99 -10.01
CA GLY A 44 6.89 -12.23 -9.75
C GLY A 44 6.08 -12.21 -8.47
N SER A 45 6.64 -11.66 -7.40
CA SER A 45 5.93 -11.49 -6.13
C SER A 45 4.74 -10.53 -6.29
N PHE A 46 4.94 -9.43 -6.99
CA PHE A 46 3.86 -8.47 -7.28
C PHE A 46 2.73 -9.13 -8.07
N LYS A 47 3.08 -9.87 -9.14
CA LYS A 47 2.08 -10.59 -9.95
C LYS A 47 1.26 -11.56 -9.11
N THR A 48 1.93 -12.32 -8.25
CA THR A 48 1.26 -13.28 -7.36
C THR A 48 0.27 -12.58 -6.43
N LEU A 49 0.64 -11.46 -5.83
CA LEU A 49 -0.25 -10.70 -4.96
C LEU A 49 -1.49 -10.18 -5.70
N CYS A 50 -1.31 -9.70 -6.92
CA CYS A 50 -2.43 -9.25 -7.75
C CYS A 50 -3.33 -10.42 -8.18
N ASP A 51 -2.75 -11.53 -8.59
CA ASP A 51 -3.50 -12.72 -9.02
C ASP A 51 -4.31 -13.33 -7.87
N LEU A 52 -3.79 -13.27 -6.64
CA LEU A 52 -4.50 -13.71 -5.45
C LEU A 52 -5.57 -12.73 -4.96
N GLY A 53 -5.68 -11.57 -5.60
CA GLY A 53 -6.68 -10.57 -5.25
C GLY A 53 -6.41 -9.85 -3.93
N LEU A 54 -5.14 -9.84 -3.47
CA LEU A 54 -4.76 -9.17 -2.23
C LEU A 54 -4.75 -7.64 -2.38
N PHE A 55 -4.63 -7.15 -3.61
CA PHE A 55 -4.74 -5.74 -3.95
C PHE A 55 -5.93 -5.50 -4.87
N ASN A 56 -6.43 -4.27 -4.89
CA ASN A 56 -7.43 -3.83 -5.83
C ASN A 56 -6.92 -4.01 -7.27
N PRO A 57 -7.66 -4.68 -8.18
CA PRO A 57 -7.19 -4.93 -9.56
C PRO A 57 -6.84 -3.65 -10.33
N ASP A 58 -7.64 -2.59 -10.18
CA ASP A 58 -7.35 -1.31 -10.85
C ASP A 58 -6.06 -0.70 -10.31
N ALA A 59 -5.81 -0.82 -9.02
CA ALA A 59 -4.58 -0.34 -8.40
C ALA A 59 -3.36 -1.08 -8.95
N CYS A 60 -3.47 -2.40 -9.16
CA CYS A 60 -2.39 -3.18 -9.75
C CYS A 60 -2.02 -2.66 -11.14
N ASN A 61 -3.01 -2.32 -11.95
CA ASN A 61 -2.80 -1.80 -13.30
C ASN A 61 -2.14 -0.41 -13.29
N HIS A 62 -2.33 0.37 -12.24
CA HIS A 62 -1.72 1.70 -12.10
C HIS A 62 -0.25 1.64 -11.68
N ILE A 63 0.19 0.56 -11.05
CA ILE A 63 1.58 0.40 -10.63
C ILE A 63 2.48 0.16 -11.83
N ILE A 64 2.08 -0.76 -12.70
CA ILE A 64 2.83 -1.13 -13.90
C ILE A 64 1.86 -1.69 -14.92
N SER A 65 2.05 -1.34 -16.21
CA SER A 65 1.23 -1.89 -17.28
C SER A 65 1.48 -3.39 -17.43
N LEU A 66 0.49 -4.13 -17.87
CA LEU A 66 0.60 -5.57 -18.10
C LEU A 66 1.74 -5.90 -19.08
N LYS A 67 1.89 -5.09 -20.14
CA LYS A 67 2.97 -5.26 -21.12
C LYS A 67 4.35 -5.13 -20.49
N THR A 68 4.57 -4.09 -19.68
CA THR A 68 5.85 -3.86 -19.00
C THR A 68 6.10 -4.95 -17.96
N LEU A 69 5.08 -5.40 -17.24
CA LEU A 69 5.21 -6.48 -16.28
C LEU A 69 5.67 -7.77 -16.95
N LYS A 70 5.08 -8.13 -18.09
CA LYS A 70 5.51 -9.30 -18.88
C LYS A 70 6.97 -9.19 -19.30
N THR A 71 7.41 -8.01 -19.71
CA THR A 71 8.80 -7.76 -20.08
C THR A 71 9.74 -7.95 -18.89
N ARG A 72 9.39 -7.41 -17.71
CA ARG A 72 10.16 -7.61 -16.48
C ARG A 72 10.30 -9.09 -16.12
N LEU A 73 9.19 -9.83 -16.18
CA LEU A 73 9.16 -11.25 -15.87
C LEU A 73 10.00 -12.06 -16.85
N THR A 74 9.89 -11.78 -18.15
CA THR A 74 10.62 -12.52 -19.20
C THR A 74 12.12 -12.33 -19.09
N HIS A 75 12.58 -11.11 -18.73
CA HIS A 75 14.01 -10.78 -18.65
C HIS A 75 14.56 -10.86 -17.23
N ASP A 76 13.78 -11.37 -16.27
CA ASP A 76 14.15 -11.45 -14.85
C ASP A 76 14.66 -10.12 -14.30
N GLN A 77 13.95 -9.06 -14.64
CA GLN A 77 14.27 -7.69 -14.22
C GLN A 77 13.42 -7.29 -13.02
N ARG A 78 14.06 -6.65 -12.05
CA ARG A 78 13.32 -6.07 -10.91
C ARG A 78 12.46 -4.90 -11.38
N LEU A 79 11.42 -4.59 -10.59
CA LEU A 79 10.63 -3.37 -10.80
C LEU A 79 11.57 -2.16 -10.66
N SER A 80 11.29 -1.11 -11.43
CA SER A 80 12.03 0.14 -11.32
C SER A 80 11.79 0.80 -9.96
N VAL A 81 12.59 1.80 -9.61
CA VAL A 81 12.39 2.58 -8.38
C VAL A 81 11.00 3.20 -8.35
N ALA A 82 10.56 3.80 -9.45
CA ALA A 82 9.24 4.41 -9.54
C ALA A 82 8.10 3.39 -9.37
N GLU A 83 8.22 2.24 -10.03
CA GLU A 83 7.26 1.14 -9.91
C GLU A 83 7.23 0.59 -8.49
N SER A 84 8.41 0.39 -7.90
CA SER A 84 8.53 -0.11 -6.52
C SER A 84 7.99 0.87 -5.50
N ASP A 85 8.17 2.17 -5.71
CA ASP A 85 7.62 3.20 -4.84
C ASP A 85 6.09 3.21 -4.90
N ARG A 86 5.51 3.09 -6.09
CA ARG A 86 4.05 2.98 -6.23
C ARG A 86 3.51 1.71 -5.56
N LEU A 87 4.21 0.60 -5.72
CA LEU A 87 3.85 -0.66 -5.07
C LEU A 87 3.93 -0.53 -3.55
N PHE A 88 4.98 0.09 -3.04
CA PHE A 88 5.11 0.33 -1.60
C PHE A 88 3.93 1.16 -1.08
N ARG A 89 3.56 2.25 -1.76
CA ARG A 89 2.43 3.10 -1.34
C ARG A 89 1.13 2.29 -1.26
N LEU A 90 0.87 1.43 -2.24
CA LEU A 90 -0.32 0.58 -2.24
C LEU A 90 -0.29 -0.42 -1.08
N ALA A 91 0.82 -1.13 -0.91
CA ALA A 91 0.97 -2.11 0.18
C ALA A 91 0.88 -1.44 1.56
N HIS A 92 1.52 -0.30 1.71
CA HIS A 92 1.53 0.50 2.94
C HIS A 92 0.11 0.92 3.34
N ILE A 93 -0.64 1.52 2.43
CA ILE A 93 -2.00 1.99 2.72
C ILE A 93 -2.96 0.81 2.93
N THR A 94 -2.82 -0.26 2.15
CA THR A 94 -3.65 -1.46 2.32
C THR A 94 -3.40 -2.09 3.70
N ALA A 95 -2.14 -2.24 4.08
CA ALA A 95 -1.76 -2.77 5.40
C ALA A 95 -2.27 -1.89 6.53
N MET A 96 -2.17 -0.58 6.37
CA MET A 96 -2.64 0.39 7.36
C MET A 96 -4.15 0.33 7.53
N ALA A 97 -4.90 0.28 6.42
CA ALA A 97 -6.36 0.17 6.46
C ALA A 97 -6.80 -1.14 7.13
N GLU A 98 -6.17 -2.26 6.79
CA GLU A 98 -6.48 -3.55 7.40
C GLU A 98 -6.19 -3.56 8.90
N ALA A 99 -5.11 -2.92 9.32
CA ALA A 99 -4.78 -2.80 10.75
C ALA A 99 -5.77 -1.93 11.50
N VAL A 100 -6.18 -0.81 10.90
CA VAL A 100 -7.12 0.15 11.52
C VAL A 100 -8.52 -0.44 11.64
N PHE A 101 -9.01 -1.08 10.58
CA PHE A 101 -10.37 -1.66 10.60
C PHE A 101 -10.42 -3.03 11.25
N GLY A 102 -9.29 -3.74 11.35
CA GLY A 102 -9.24 -5.10 11.87
C GLY A 102 -9.98 -6.13 11.00
N ASP A 103 -10.29 -5.79 9.76
CA ASP A 103 -11.09 -6.59 8.85
C ASP A 103 -10.73 -6.27 7.41
N THR A 104 -10.31 -7.26 6.65
CA THR A 104 -9.89 -7.09 5.26
C THR A 104 -11.01 -6.57 4.36
N HIS A 105 -12.25 -7.07 4.54
CA HIS A 105 -13.38 -6.65 3.73
C HIS A 105 -13.79 -5.21 3.99
N LYS A 106 -13.80 -4.79 5.25
CA LYS A 106 -14.08 -3.39 5.63
C LYS A 106 -13.02 -2.46 5.07
N ALA A 107 -11.75 -2.84 5.17
CA ALA A 107 -10.63 -2.06 4.65
C ALA A 107 -10.76 -1.88 3.13
N ARG A 108 -11.00 -2.96 2.40
CA ARG A 108 -11.17 -2.91 0.94
C ARG A 108 -12.34 -2.04 0.52
N ARG A 109 -13.46 -2.17 1.22
CA ARG A 109 -14.65 -1.36 0.96
C ARG A 109 -14.36 0.12 1.15
N TRP A 110 -13.69 0.45 2.26
CA TRP A 110 -13.33 1.84 2.56
C TRP A 110 -12.38 2.42 1.50
N LEU A 111 -11.39 1.65 1.10
CA LEU A 111 -10.39 2.07 0.10
C LEU A 111 -11.00 2.29 -1.29
N SER A 112 -12.08 1.58 -1.60
CA SER A 112 -12.72 1.62 -2.93
C SER A 112 -13.86 2.64 -3.03
N LYS A 113 -14.36 3.15 -1.90
CA LYS A 113 -15.48 4.12 -1.91
C LYS A 113 -15.00 5.54 -2.12
N SER A 114 -15.70 6.27 -2.98
CA SER A 114 -15.47 7.70 -3.15
C SER A 114 -15.76 8.43 -1.84
N LYS A 115 -14.98 9.47 -1.58
CA LYS A 115 -15.08 10.30 -0.38
C LYS A 115 -15.32 11.74 -0.79
N ALA A 116 -16.33 12.39 -0.20
CA ALA A 116 -16.57 13.81 -0.41
C ALA A 116 -15.32 14.63 -0.03
N ARG A 117 -14.62 14.21 1.01
CA ARG A 117 -13.41 14.85 1.51
C ARG A 117 -12.25 14.81 0.51
N PHE A 118 -12.27 13.85 -0.43
CA PHE A 118 -11.32 13.71 -1.52
C PHE A 118 -11.91 14.16 -2.87
N SER A 119 -12.83 15.07 -2.84
CA SER A 119 -13.50 15.62 -4.04
C SER A 119 -14.14 14.53 -4.91
N GLY A 120 -14.69 13.50 -4.27
CA GLY A 120 -15.35 12.38 -4.94
C GLY A 120 -14.43 11.25 -5.37
N GLU A 121 -13.11 11.39 -5.16
CA GLU A 121 -12.17 10.31 -5.44
C GLU A 121 -12.17 9.25 -4.34
N ASN A 122 -11.84 8.02 -4.69
CA ASN A 122 -11.60 6.99 -3.68
C ASN A 122 -10.15 7.06 -3.16
N PRO A 123 -9.88 6.52 -1.98
CA PRO A 123 -8.52 6.55 -1.42
C PRO A 123 -7.45 5.92 -2.33
N ILE A 124 -7.78 4.86 -3.05
CA ILE A 124 -6.84 4.20 -3.95
C ILE A 124 -6.35 5.16 -5.05
N ALA A 125 -7.25 5.98 -5.60
CA ALA A 125 -6.89 6.94 -6.64
C ALA A 125 -5.89 8.00 -6.16
N LEU A 126 -5.91 8.33 -4.88
CA LEU A 126 -4.99 9.33 -4.29
C LEU A 126 -3.57 8.80 -4.13
N LEU A 127 -3.35 7.50 -4.24
CA LEU A 127 -2.03 6.89 -4.04
C LEU A 127 -1.07 7.15 -5.21
N SER A 128 -1.54 7.76 -6.28
CA SER A 128 -0.70 8.12 -7.42
C SER A 128 0.34 9.20 -7.08
N THR A 129 0.14 9.95 -6.00
CA THR A 129 1.07 10.99 -5.55
C THR A 129 1.41 10.83 -4.07
N SER A 130 2.54 11.39 -3.66
CA SER A 130 2.93 11.42 -2.23
C SER A 130 1.98 12.28 -1.40
N PRO A 131 1.57 13.50 -1.83
CA PRO A 131 0.58 14.26 -1.08
C PRO A 131 -0.76 13.54 -0.94
N GLY A 132 -1.22 12.88 -2.01
CA GLY A 132 -2.45 12.08 -1.97
C GLY A 132 -2.37 10.94 -0.96
N THR A 133 -1.25 10.23 -0.94
CA THR A 133 -0.99 9.16 0.03
C THR A 133 -1.05 9.70 1.46
N ARG A 134 -0.46 10.86 1.70
CA ARG A 134 -0.48 11.49 3.03
C ARG A 134 -1.91 11.83 3.48
N LEU A 135 -2.75 12.30 2.57
CA LEU A 135 -4.16 12.57 2.89
C LEU A 135 -4.89 11.31 3.33
N VAL A 136 -4.63 10.17 2.67
CA VAL A 136 -5.22 8.89 3.05
C VAL A 136 -4.70 8.44 4.42
N GLU A 137 -3.40 8.57 4.67
CA GLU A 137 -2.80 8.26 5.98
C GLU A 137 -3.47 9.06 7.09
N GLU A 138 -3.61 10.36 6.91
CA GLU A 138 -4.24 11.25 7.89
C GLU A 138 -5.68 10.83 8.17
N MET A 139 -6.44 10.47 7.15
CA MET A 139 -7.82 10.01 7.34
C MET A 139 -7.88 8.68 8.08
N LEU A 140 -6.99 7.75 7.78
CA LEU A 140 -6.92 6.47 8.48
C LEU A 140 -6.56 6.66 9.96
N ILE A 141 -5.67 7.58 10.27
CA ILE A 141 -5.34 7.93 11.65
C ILE A 141 -6.58 8.46 12.38
N GLN A 142 -7.35 9.34 11.73
CA GLN A 142 -8.58 9.87 12.30
C GLN A 142 -9.62 8.77 12.53
N VAL A 143 -9.74 7.82 11.61
CA VAL A 143 -10.61 6.64 11.79
C VAL A 143 -10.15 5.82 13.01
N ALA A 144 -8.84 5.61 13.15
CA ALA A 144 -8.27 4.89 14.29
C ALA A 144 -8.55 5.60 15.62
N GLU A 145 -8.67 6.93 15.61
CA GLU A 145 -9.00 7.73 16.78
C GLU A 145 -10.51 7.80 17.07
N GLY A 146 -11.32 7.11 16.26
CA GLY A 146 -12.76 7.05 16.45
C GLY A 146 -13.54 8.18 15.78
N VAL A 147 -12.91 8.93 14.89
CA VAL A 147 -13.61 9.96 14.10
C VAL A 147 -14.37 9.29 12.96
N ALA A 148 -15.66 9.56 12.85
CA ALA A 148 -16.50 9.00 11.79
C ALA A 148 -16.42 9.84 10.51
N PHE A 149 -16.33 9.17 9.39
CA PHE A 149 -16.37 9.79 8.06
C PHE A 149 -17.37 9.08 7.16
#